data_f45b083ab0735249491b600b6cedc1e6
#
_entry.id   f45b083ab0735249491b600b6cedc1e6
#
_cell.length_a   1.000
_cell.length_b   1.000
_cell.length_c   1.000
_cell.angle_alpha   90.00
_cell.angle_beta   90.00
_cell.angle_gamma   90.00
#
_symmetry.space_group_name_H-M   'P 1'
#
loop_
_entity.id
_entity.type
_entity.pdbx_description
1 polymer ?
#
loop_
_entity_poly.entity_id
_entity_poly.type
_entity_poly.pdbx_seq_one_letter_code
_entity_poly.pdbx_strand_id
1 'polypeptide(L)'
;QESDVPEGRLLALLILEIGLLPSEILALKVADINLDFQVLRIKKASQQRIVTIPTTLLSELEPLMGQTYLFERTGKAYSRQWAFRQLEAFVKEKGFPALSAQALREQFILRQIENKVDLYEIAKKLGLKTVLTLEKYR
;
A
#
# COMPACT_ATOMS: atom_id res chain seq x y z
N GLN A 1 -6.59 1.28 17.09
CA GLN A 1 -5.42 1.57 17.90
C GLN A 1 -4.68 2.78 17.40
N GLU A 2 -4.39 3.68 18.30
CA GLU A 2 -3.62 4.86 17.98
C GLU A 2 -2.14 4.51 17.85
N SER A 3 -1.47 5.26 17.00
CA SER A 3 -0.04 5.13 16.78
C SER A 3 0.59 6.52 16.85
N ASP A 4 1.81 6.58 17.36
CA ASP A 4 2.59 7.82 17.36
C ASP A 4 3.19 8.09 15.98
N VAL A 5 3.08 7.12 15.06
CA VAL A 5 3.58 7.25 13.69
C VAL A 5 2.43 6.90 12.73
N PRO A 6 1.41 7.76 12.65
CA PRO A 6 0.22 7.44 11.85
C PRO A 6 0.51 7.26 10.37
N GLU A 7 1.45 8.02 9.80
CA GLU A 7 1.81 7.85 8.40
C GLU A 7 2.49 6.50 8.16
N GLY A 8 3.36 6.09 9.08
CA GLY A 8 4.01 4.78 8.99
C GLY A 8 3.02 3.65 9.10
N ARG A 9 2.05 3.79 9.99
CA ARG A 9 0.98 2.82 10.15
C ARG A 9 0.18 2.68 8.86
N LEU A 10 -0.22 3.79 8.27
CA LEU A 10 -1.00 3.76 7.02
C LEU A 10 -0.18 3.18 5.87
N LEU A 11 1.10 3.54 5.78
CA LEU A 11 2.00 2.94 4.78
C LEU A 11 2.02 1.42 4.92
N ALA A 12 2.21 0.93 6.14
CA ALA A 12 2.27 -0.51 6.39
C ALA A 12 0.95 -1.19 6.00
N LEU A 13 -0.18 -0.58 6.36
CA LEU A 13 -1.49 -1.14 6.04
C LEU A 13 -1.76 -1.17 4.54
N LEU A 14 -1.38 -0.12 3.81
CA LEU A 14 -1.56 -0.09 2.36
C LEU A 14 -0.76 -1.19 1.67
N ILE A 15 0.45 -1.45 2.15
CA ILE A 15 1.27 -2.52 1.61
C ILE A 15 0.69 -3.89 1.99
N LEU A 16 0.36 -4.07 3.26
CA LEU A 16 -0.10 -5.35 3.79
C LEU A 16 -1.48 -5.75 3.28
N GLU A 17 -2.40 -4.79 3.20
CA GLU A 17 -3.80 -5.08 2.86
C GLU A 17 -4.09 -5.00 1.36
N ILE A 18 -3.31 -4.25 0.60
CA ILE A 18 -3.56 -4.02 -0.82
C ILE A 18 -2.40 -4.50 -1.70
N GLY A 19 -1.19 -4.58 -1.14
CA GLY A 19 -0.03 -5.04 -1.87
C GLY A 19 0.65 -3.95 -2.69
N LEU A 20 0.47 -2.69 -2.33
CA LEU A 20 1.08 -1.58 -3.06
C LEU A 20 2.58 -1.49 -2.80
N LEU A 21 3.30 -0.95 -3.78
CA LEU A 21 4.71 -0.59 -3.60
C LEU A 21 4.79 0.79 -2.96
N PRO A 22 5.84 1.08 -2.17
CA PRO A 22 6.01 2.41 -1.61
C PRO A 22 6.00 3.51 -2.67
N SER A 23 6.62 3.29 -3.83
CA SER A 23 6.62 4.27 -4.91
C SER A 23 5.21 4.54 -5.44
N GLU A 24 4.36 3.52 -5.48
CA GLU A 24 2.98 3.67 -5.90
C GLU A 24 2.19 4.50 -4.89
N ILE A 25 2.43 4.26 -3.60
CA ILE A 25 1.75 5.00 -2.54
C ILE A 25 2.15 6.48 -2.56
N LEU A 26 3.45 6.75 -2.74
CA LEU A 26 3.95 8.13 -2.76
C LEU A 26 3.46 8.92 -3.98
N ALA A 27 3.20 8.23 -5.08
CA ALA A 27 2.67 8.86 -6.29
C ALA A 27 1.15 9.00 -6.28
N LEU A 28 0.50 8.44 -5.26
CA LEU A 28 -0.96 8.41 -5.19
C LEU A 28 -1.50 9.80 -4.89
N LYS A 29 -2.36 10.29 -5.77
CA LYS A 29 -3.00 11.60 -5.61
C LYS A 29 -4.39 11.45 -5.02
N VAL A 30 -4.84 12.48 -4.33
CA VAL A 30 -6.20 12.50 -3.77
C VAL A 30 -7.23 12.27 -4.87
N ALA A 31 -6.99 12.77 -6.08
CA ALA A 31 -7.87 12.56 -7.23
C ALA A 31 -7.99 11.09 -7.64
N ASP A 32 -7.03 10.26 -7.23
CA ASP A 32 -7.02 8.82 -7.53
C ASP A 32 -7.69 7.98 -6.45
N ILE A 33 -8.17 8.62 -5.39
CA ILE A 33 -8.81 7.96 -4.25
C ILE A 33 -10.30 8.25 -4.29
N ASN A 34 -11.11 7.20 -4.45
CA ASN A 34 -12.56 7.35 -4.39
C ASN A 34 -13.08 6.61 -3.17
N LEU A 35 -13.38 7.36 -2.11
CA LEU A 35 -13.82 6.78 -0.86
C LEU A 35 -15.24 6.22 -0.97
N ASP A 36 -16.10 6.85 -1.77
CA ASP A 36 -17.48 6.40 -1.94
C ASP A 36 -17.56 5.04 -2.61
N PHE A 37 -16.76 4.84 -3.66
CA PHE A 37 -16.71 3.55 -4.36
C PHE A 37 -15.62 2.62 -3.81
N GLN A 38 -14.86 3.10 -2.84
CA GLN A 38 -13.81 2.32 -2.17
C GLN A 38 -12.79 1.75 -3.16
N VAL A 39 -12.28 2.62 -4.02
CA VAL A 39 -11.26 2.21 -5.01
C VAL A 39 -10.12 3.22 -5.07
N LEU A 40 -8.96 2.70 -5.44
CA LEU A 40 -7.76 3.49 -5.73
C LEU A 40 -7.40 3.27 -7.20
N ARG A 41 -6.97 4.33 -7.85
CA ARG A 41 -6.41 4.24 -9.19
C ARG A 41 -4.90 4.31 -9.07
N ILE A 42 -4.23 3.20 -9.39
CA ILE A 42 -2.77 3.11 -9.29
C ILE A 42 -2.18 3.27 -10.67
N LYS A 43 -1.33 4.28 -10.82
CA LYS A 43 -0.64 4.56 -12.07
C LYS A 43 0.82 4.17 -11.93
N LYS A 44 1.31 3.38 -12.88
CA LYS A 44 2.71 2.97 -12.90
C LYS A 44 3.17 2.95 -14.35
N ALA A 45 4.07 3.87 -14.69
CA ALA A 45 4.51 4.07 -16.07
C ALA A 45 3.30 4.35 -16.96
N SER A 46 3.10 3.61 -18.04
CA SER A 46 1.96 3.78 -18.93
C SER A 46 0.76 2.94 -18.53
N GLN A 47 0.87 2.19 -17.44
CA GLN A 47 -0.20 1.30 -16.99
C GLN A 47 -0.98 1.89 -15.82
N GLN A 48 -2.24 1.51 -15.77
CA GLN A 48 -3.17 1.97 -14.76
C GLN A 48 -3.99 0.78 -14.30
N ARG A 49 -4.21 0.67 -12.98
CA ARG A 49 -5.08 -0.37 -12.47
C ARG A 49 -5.94 0.17 -11.34
N ILE A 50 -7.07 -0.45 -11.14
CA ILE A 50 -8.01 -0.08 -10.06
C ILE A 50 -7.94 -1.18 -9.01
N VAL A 51 -7.75 -0.78 -7.76
CA VAL A 51 -7.75 -1.73 -6.64
C VAL A 51 -8.78 -1.29 -5.62
N THR A 52 -9.36 -2.26 -4.95
CA THR A 52 -10.40 -2.01 -3.93
C THR A 52 -9.75 -1.63 -2.61
N ILE A 53 -10.33 -0.65 -1.93
CA ILE A 53 -9.92 -0.27 -0.58
C ILE A 53 -10.70 -1.11 0.41
N PRO A 54 -10.04 -1.92 1.25
CA PRO A 54 -10.74 -2.63 2.32
C PRO A 54 -11.46 -1.63 3.23
N THR A 55 -12.67 -2.00 3.66
CA THR A 55 -13.50 -1.11 4.48
C THR A 55 -12.75 -0.61 5.72
N THR A 56 -11.92 -1.47 6.31
CA THR A 56 -11.15 -1.12 7.51
C THR A 56 -10.15 0.00 7.28
N LEU A 57 -9.74 0.22 6.02
CA LEU A 57 -8.77 1.27 5.70
C LEU A 57 -9.42 2.64 5.43
N LEU A 58 -10.71 2.68 5.19
CA LEU A 58 -11.38 3.95 4.88
C LEU A 58 -11.20 4.99 5.98
N SER A 59 -11.40 4.57 7.22
CA SER A 59 -11.26 5.45 8.38
C SER A 59 -9.81 5.85 8.65
N GLU A 60 -8.85 5.05 8.17
CA GLU A 60 -7.43 5.34 8.33
C GLU A 60 -6.93 6.33 7.28
N LEU A 61 -7.50 6.25 6.07
CA LEU A 61 -7.07 7.07 4.94
C LEU A 61 -7.48 8.54 5.08
N GLU A 62 -8.76 8.76 5.31
CA GLU A 62 -9.32 10.10 5.24
C GLU A 62 -8.61 11.14 6.11
N PRO A 63 -8.32 10.84 7.40
CA PRO A 63 -7.66 11.83 8.25
C PRO A 63 -6.25 12.21 7.82
N LEU A 64 -5.58 11.37 7.03
CA LEU A 64 -4.21 11.60 6.63
C LEU A 64 -4.05 12.10 5.21
N MET A 65 -5.16 12.20 4.45
CA MET A 65 -5.10 12.67 3.08
C MET A 65 -4.70 14.13 3.00
N GLY A 66 -3.74 14.42 2.12
CA GLY A 66 -3.34 15.79 1.84
C GLY A 66 -4.30 16.46 0.88
N GLN A 67 -3.87 17.54 0.25
CA GLN A 67 -4.67 18.24 -0.72
C GLN A 67 -4.47 17.76 -2.14
N THR A 68 -3.23 17.43 -2.49
CA THR A 68 -2.89 16.95 -3.83
C THR A 68 -2.52 15.47 -3.80
N TYR A 69 -1.66 15.09 -2.87
CA TYR A 69 -1.22 13.71 -2.69
C TYR A 69 -1.78 13.14 -1.40
N LEU A 70 -1.86 11.83 -1.33
CA LEU A 70 -2.23 11.18 -0.07
C LEU A 70 -1.26 11.62 1.02
N PHE A 71 0.03 11.46 0.77
CA PHE A 71 1.07 11.94 1.67
C PHE A 71 1.79 13.10 1.00
N GLU A 72 1.73 14.27 1.61
CA GLU A 72 2.35 15.44 1.02
C GLU A 72 2.85 16.42 2.07
N ARG A 73 3.80 17.23 1.65
CA ARG A 73 4.27 18.37 2.43
C ARG A 73 4.08 19.60 1.54
N THR A 74 3.09 20.41 1.90
CA THR A 74 2.72 21.62 1.16
C THR A 74 2.57 21.37 -0.35
N GLY A 75 1.80 20.34 -0.70
CA GLY A 75 1.49 20.01 -2.09
C GLY A 75 2.53 19.20 -2.83
N LYS A 76 3.60 18.80 -2.15
CA LYS A 76 4.67 18.01 -2.78
C LYS A 76 4.73 16.62 -2.16
N ALA A 77 4.86 15.62 -3.02
CA ALA A 77 4.98 14.24 -2.55
C ALA A 77 6.27 14.06 -1.74
N TYR A 78 6.20 13.19 -0.74
CA TYR A 78 7.38 12.84 0.04
C TYR A 78 8.29 11.89 -0.73
N SER A 79 9.56 11.83 -0.31
CA SER A 79 10.56 10.96 -0.92
C SER A 79 10.43 9.52 -0.43
N ARG A 80 11.07 8.59 -1.16
CA ARG A 80 11.15 7.19 -0.74
C ARG A 80 11.84 7.06 0.61
N GLN A 81 12.85 7.88 0.86
CA GLN A 81 13.55 7.87 2.14
C GLN A 81 12.62 8.23 3.30
N TRP A 82 11.75 9.20 3.08
CA TRP A 82 10.74 9.56 4.07
C TRP A 82 9.84 8.36 4.37
N ALA A 83 9.35 7.69 3.33
CA ALA A 83 8.48 6.54 3.48
C ALA A 83 9.15 5.42 4.27
N PHE A 84 10.40 5.11 3.95
CA PHE A 84 11.13 4.07 4.67
C PHE A 84 11.34 4.44 6.13
N ARG A 85 11.64 5.70 6.42
CA ARG A 85 11.82 6.15 7.81
C ARG A 85 10.52 6.05 8.60
N GLN A 86 9.39 6.43 7.98
CA GLN A 86 8.08 6.33 8.62
C GLN A 86 7.73 4.87 8.91
N LEU A 87 7.94 4.02 7.92
CA LEU A 87 7.65 2.60 8.05
C LEU A 87 8.53 1.96 9.14
N GLU A 88 9.81 2.27 9.14
CA GLU A 88 10.75 1.77 10.13
C GLU A 88 10.34 2.21 11.55
N ALA A 89 9.98 3.47 11.70
CA ALA A 89 9.56 4.00 13.00
C ALA A 89 8.29 3.29 13.50
N PHE A 90 7.35 3.03 12.62
CA PHE A 90 6.12 2.32 12.98
C PHE A 90 6.41 0.88 13.39
N VAL A 91 7.22 0.17 12.60
CA VAL A 91 7.59 -1.21 12.88
C VAL A 91 8.28 -1.33 14.23
N LYS A 92 9.18 -0.40 14.50
CA LYS A 92 9.90 -0.33 15.77
C LYS A 92 8.97 -0.05 16.94
N GLU A 93 8.01 0.87 16.75
CA GLU A 93 7.00 1.18 17.75
C GLU A 93 6.21 -0.06 18.16
N LYS A 94 5.93 -0.94 17.21
CA LYS A 94 5.17 -2.16 17.45
C LYS A 94 6.03 -3.31 17.97
N GLY A 95 7.32 -3.08 18.17
CA GLY A 95 8.21 -4.08 18.76
C GLY A 95 8.72 -5.14 17.80
N PHE A 96 8.53 -4.95 16.51
CA PHE A 96 9.09 -5.88 15.53
C PHE A 96 10.56 -5.55 15.28
N PRO A 97 11.43 -6.57 15.14
CA PRO A 97 12.86 -6.30 14.95
C PRO A 97 13.20 -5.65 13.63
N ALA A 98 12.55 -6.07 12.55
CA ALA A 98 12.72 -5.48 11.23
C ALA A 98 11.67 -6.03 10.29
N LEU A 99 10.91 -5.13 9.64
CA LEU A 99 9.97 -5.52 8.60
C LEU A 99 10.12 -4.52 7.46
N SER A 100 10.56 -5.01 6.32
CA SER A 100 10.69 -4.17 5.12
C SER A 100 9.36 -4.07 4.40
N ALA A 101 9.27 -3.09 3.49
CA ALA A 101 8.11 -2.98 2.62
C ALA A 101 7.92 -4.25 1.79
N GLN A 102 9.03 -4.87 1.36
CA GLN A 102 8.97 -6.11 0.60
C GLN A 102 8.39 -7.24 1.44
N ALA A 103 8.80 -7.36 2.70
CA ALA A 103 8.27 -8.39 3.59
C ALA A 103 6.77 -8.24 3.79
N LEU A 104 6.28 -7.01 3.93
CA LEU A 104 4.85 -6.74 4.07
C LEU A 104 4.11 -7.11 2.78
N ARG A 105 4.68 -6.80 1.63
CA ARG A 105 4.07 -7.16 0.35
C ARG A 105 4.03 -8.67 0.16
N GLU A 106 5.06 -9.37 0.59
CA GLU A 106 5.06 -10.83 0.57
C GLU A 106 3.95 -11.41 1.45
N GLN A 107 3.71 -10.79 2.60
CA GLN A 107 2.59 -11.21 3.45
C GLN A 107 1.25 -11.03 2.76
N PHE A 108 1.08 -9.95 2.01
CA PHE A 108 -0.12 -9.76 1.20
C PHE A 108 -0.30 -10.94 0.23
N ILE A 109 0.76 -11.28 -0.49
CA ILE A 109 0.72 -12.37 -1.47
C ILE A 109 0.36 -13.70 -0.79
N LEU A 110 1.03 -14.01 0.32
CA LEU A 110 0.80 -15.26 1.04
C LEU A 110 -0.63 -15.36 1.56
N ARG A 111 -1.18 -14.26 2.06
CA ARG A 111 -2.58 -14.23 2.52
C ARG A 111 -3.55 -14.48 1.38
N GLN A 112 -3.27 -13.91 0.21
CA GLN A 112 -4.13 -14.14 -0.96
C GLN A 112 -4.10 -15.61 -1.36
N ILE A 113 -2.93 -16.23 -1.35
CA ILE A 113 -2.79 -17.66 -1.67
C ILE A 113 -3.51 -18.52 -0.64
N GLU A 114 -3.36 -18.20 0.64
CA GLU A 114 -4.05 -18.89 1.72
C GLU A 114 -5.57 -18.83 1.55
N ASN A 115 -6.08 -17.70 1.06
CA ASN A 115 -7.51 -17.50 0.82
C ASN A 115 -7.96 -18.05 -0.53
N LYS A 116 -7.10 -18.84 -1.20
CA LYS A 116 -7.42 -19.52 -2.47
C LYS A 116 -7.66 -18.54 -3.61
N VAL A 117 -7.09 -17.36 -3.57
CA VAL A 117 -7.18 -16.41 -4.68
C VAL A 117 -6.27 -16.89 -5.80
N ASP A 118 -6.78 -16.89 -7.01
CA ASP A 118 -6.05 -17.32 -8.20
C ASP A 118 -4.83 -16.44 -8.46
N LEU A 119 -3.71 -17.05 -8.88
CA LEU A 119 -2.47 -16.32 -9.14
C LEU A 119 -2.66 -15.20 -10.17
N TYR A 120 -3.51 -15.40 -11.17
CA TYR A 120 -3.79 -14.36 -12.16
C TYR A 120 -4.47 -13.16 -11.53
N GLU A 121 -5.36 -13.39 -10.57
CA GLU A 121 -6.02 -12.31 -9.83
C GLU A 121 -5.02 -11.57 -8.94
N ILE A 122 -4.13 -12.30 -8.30
CA ILE A 122 -3.08 -11.68 -7.46
C ILE A 122 -2.17 -10.82 -8.33
N ALA A 123 -1.74 -11.36 -9.48
CA ALA A 123 -0.89 -10.61 -10.40
C ALA A 123 -1.56 -9.32 -10.87
N LYS A 124 -2.86 -9.39 -11.14
CA LYS A 124 -3.64 -8.23 -11.56
C LYS A 124 -3.68 -7.17 -10.47
N LYS A 125 -3.93 -7.58 -9.23
CA LYS A 125 -3.95 -6.67 -8.08
C LYS A 125 -2.61 -5.96 -7.88
N LEU A 126 -1.51 -6.66 -8.14
CA LEU A 126 -0.16 -6.13 -7.96
C LEU A 126 0.35 -5.36 -9.19
N GLY A 127 -0.39 -5.42 -10.30
CA GLY A 127 0.05 -4.78 -11.54
C GLY A 127 1.18 -5.53 -12.24
N LEU A 128 1.28 -6.83 -12.02
CA LEU A 128 2.30 -7.66 -12.67
C LEU A 128 1.84 -8.07 -14.08
N LYS A 129 2.78 -8.16 -14.99
CA LYS A 129 2.49 -8.55 -16.37
C LYS A 129 2.29 -10.05 -16.54
N THR A 130 2.90 -10.84 -15.65
CA THR A 130 2.81 -12.30 -15.69
C THR A 130 2.68 -12.86 -14.28
N VAL A 131 2.33 -14.15 -14.19
CA VAL A 131 2.27 -14.85 -12.90
C VAL A 131 3.60 -15.52 -12.54
N LEU A 132 4.61 -15.40 -13.39
CA LEU A 132 5.87 -16.10 -13.17
C LEU A 132 6.54 -15.77 -11.85
N THR A 133 6.51 -14.50 -11.47
CA THR A 133 7.11 -14.08 -10.21
C THR A 133 6.36 -14.61 -8.99
N LEU A 134 5.14 -15.07 -9.17
CA LEU A 134 4.31 -15.60 -8.08
C LEU A 134 4.41 -17.12 -7.93
N GLU A 135 5.00 -17.80 -8.92
CA GLU A 135 5.07 -19.26 -8.90
C GLU A 135 5.81 -19.81 -7.67
N LYS A 136 6.78 -19.07 -7.17
CA LYS A 136 7.54 -19.49 -5.99
C LYS A 136 6.71 -19.55 -4.71
N TYR A 137 5.53 -18.93 -4.72
CA TYR A 137 4.66 -18.90 -3.54
C TYR A 137 3.63 -20.03 -3.54
N ARG A 138 3.60 -20.81 -4.58
CA ARG A 138 2.67 -21.95 -4.66
C ARG A 138 2.97 -23.01 -3.65
#